data_60accaa2af9ee62fcb68efb051a97212
#
_entry.id   60accaa2af9ee62fcb68efb051a97212
#
_cell.length_a   1.000
_cell.length_b   1.000
_cell.length_c   1.000
_cell.angle_alpha   90.00
_cell.angle_beta   90.00
_cell.angle_gamma   90.00
#
_symmetry.space_group_name_H-M   'P 1'
#
loop_
_entity.id
_entity.type
_entity.pdbx_description
1 polymer ?
#
loop_
_entity_poly.entity_id
_entity_poly.type
_entity_poly.pdbx_seq_one_letter_code
_entity_poly.pdbx_strand_id
1 'polypeptide(L)'
;MGLPQHVELSGRRVWLKYHRLLSGSGRFPPNSLSALQEVVEGGAFALEFDVRLLGDGTWVLHHDPTLDRETTGLGPLRAVDLSAYKALRLRGSGEPPATLAEAVAYLAASPRALKVQVDLKEEVLALEEALAFLRALEPLRANPNLRVVVGSLADWNLRLLKRLDPALAIGLDPAYYLDAPVGTWSRLPVRVNAYGYLDDHPLGFRRFMPVRAYLEDRLEALLRSVPPFEELYLRKEFLLQALGDGFDPVAFARSLWDGLLVDVWTLDPEEGGLEVYLEALAQVGVDQITCDRPLRLAALVPPPGGPAG
;
A
#
# COMPACT_ATOMS: atom_id res chain seq x y z
N MET A 1 -14.95 21.64 -4.61
CA MET A 1 -13.48 21.77 -4.57
C MET A 1 -12.93 20.38 -4.91
N GLY A 2 -11.96 20.28 -5.83
CA GLY A 2 -11.39 18.98 -6.19
C GLY A 2 -10.53 18.41 -5.05
N LEU A 3 -10.33 17.11 -5.06
CA LEU A 3 -9.45 16.43 -4.09
C LEU A 3 -7.96 16.74 -4.38
N PRO A 4 -7.12 16.92 -3.36
CA PRO A 4 -5.70 17.21 -3.55
C PRO A 4 -4.98 16.02 -4.18
N GLN A 5 -4.17 16.27 -5.20
CA GLN A 5 -3.40 15.21 -5.85
C GLN A 5 -1.99 15.04 -5.27
N HIS A 6 -1.45 16.09 -4.65
CA HIS A 6 -0.09 16.12 -4.12
C HIS A 6 0.04 17.16 -3.01
N VAL A 7 1.14 17.08 -2.30
CA VAL A 7 1.67 18.11 -1.41
C VAL A 7 3.05 18.54 -1.90
N GLU A 8 3.50 19.71 -1.46
CA GLU A 8 4.85 20.21 -1.76
C GLU A 8 5.74 20.05 -0.50
N LEU A 9 6.77 19.22 -0.60
CA LEU A 9 7.76 19.05 0.46
C LEU A 9 9.12 19.57 -0.03
N SER A 10 9.64 20.59 0.60
CA SER A 10 10.94 21.22 0.24
C SER A 10 11.05 21.55 -1.27
N GLY A 11 9.98 22.07 -1.87
CA GLY A 11 9.93 22.44 -3.29
C GLY A 11 9.78 21.25 -4.26
N ARG A 12 9.53 20.05 -3.75
CA ARG A 12 9.26 18.85 -4.55
C ARG A 12 7.81 18.45 -4.43
N ARG A 13 7.22 18.08 -5.56
CA ARG A 13 5.87 17.51 -5.60
C ARG A 13 5.92 16.08 -5.12
N VAL A 14 5.11 15.75 -4.10
CA VAL A 14 4.92 14.42 -3.56
C VAL A 14 3.45 14.03 -3.73
N TRP A 15 3.20 12.98 -4.49
CA TRP A 15 1.84 12.54 -4.79
C TRP A 15 1.14 11.97 -3.56
N LEU A 16 -0.15 12.24 -3.42
CA LEU A 16 -1.01 11.65 -2.40
C LEU A 16 -1.70 10.42 -2.98
N LYS A 17 -1.48 9.28 -2.35
CA LYS A 17 -2.18 8.04 -2.65
C LYS A 17 -3.27 7.82 -1.61
N TYR A 18 -4.47 7.65 -2.09
CA TYR A 18 -5.70 7.52 -1.32
C TYR A 18 -5.81 6.09 -0.80
N HIS A 19 -5.32 5.85 0.43
CA HIS A 19 -5.30 4.54 1.07
C HIS A 19 -6.70 3.99 1.26
N ARG A 20 -6.95 2.75 0.81
CA ARG A 20 -8.27 2.10 0.86
C ARG A 20 -9.40 2.97 0.31
N LEU A 21 -9.09 3.81 -0.69
CA LEU A 21 -10.04 4.74 -1.32
C LEU A 21 -10.55 5.86 -0.39
N LEU A 22 -9.90 6.09 0.76
CA LEU A 22 -10.32 7.11 1.71
C LEU A 22 -9.90 8.51 1.26
N SER A 23 -10.87 9.43 1.16
CA SER A 23 -10.60 10.85 0.90
C SER A 23 -10.25 11.64 2.18
N GLY A 24 -10.57 11.08 3.34
CA GLY A 24 -10.55 11.78 4.63
C GLY A 24 -11.81 12.58 4.91
N SER A 25 -12.87 12.47 4.08
CA SER A 25 -14.17 13.11 4.32
C SER A 25 -14.97 12.47 5.46
N GLY A 26 -14.68 11.21 5.77
CA GLY A 26 -15.45 10.40 6.73
C GLY A 26 -16.84 9.97 6.22
N ARG A 27 -17.14 10.19 4.92
CA ARG A 27 -18.47 9.90 4.36
C ARG A 27 -18.68 8.44 4.02
N PHE A 28 -17.63 7.78 3.55
CA PHE A 28 -17.68 6.41 3.05
C PHE A 28 -16.65 5.53 3.74
N PRO A 29 -16.94 4.23 3.96
CA PRO A 29 -15.99 3.32 4.57
C PRO A 29 -14.87 2.95 3.58
N PRO A 30 -13.71 2.47 4.08
CA PRO A 30 -12.63 2.00 3.25
C PRO A 30 -13.06 0.85 2.33
N ASN A 31 -12.41 0.71 1.20
CA ASN A 31 -12.63 -0.39 0.25
C ASN A 31 -14.08 -0.52 -0.25
N SER A 32 -14.83 0.59 -0.31
CA SER A 32 -16.21 0.63 -0.79
C SER A 32 -16.33 1.23 -2.19
N LEU A 33 -17.41 0.89 -2.91
CA LEU A 33 -17.67 1.49 -4.22
C LEU A 33 -17.97 2.98 -4.10
N SER A 34 -18.66 3.39 -3.04
CA SER A 34 -18.95 4.81 -2.81
C SER A 34 -17.68 5.63 -2.53
N ALA A 35 -16.71 5.06 -1.80
CA ALA A 35 -15.40 5.68 -1.60
C ALA A 35 -14.62 5.76 -2.92
N LEU A 36 -14.65 4.70 -3.75
CA LEU A 36 -14.03 4.69 -5.07
C LEU A 36 -14.60 5.81 -5.96
N GLN A 37 -15.93 5.94 -6.01
CA GLN A 37 -16.59 7.00 -6.75
C GLN A 37 -16.20 8.39 -6.25
N GLU A 38 -16.22 8.60 -4.92
CA GLU A 38 -15.81 9.87 -4.32
C GLU A 38 -14.41 10.29 -4.74
N VAL A 39 -13.43 9.38 -4.65
CA VAL A 39 -12.03 9.74 -4.96
C VAL A 39 -11.79 9.94 -6.45
N VAL A 40 -12.40 9.13 -7.32
CA VAL A 40 -12.27 9.29 -8.77
C VAL A 40 -12.97 10.54 -9.25
N GLU A 41 -14.22 10.78 -8.87
CA GLU A 41 -14.98 11.97 -9.27
C GLU A 41 -14.39 13.24 -8.66
N GLY A 42 -13.86 13.15 -7.45
CA GLY A 42 -13.15 14.23 -6.76
C GLY A 42 -11.82 14.63 -7.41
N GLY A 43 -11.27 13.81 -8.31
CA GLY A 43 -10.06 14.12 -9.06
C GLY A 43 -8.76 13.64 -8.41
N ALA A 44 -8.81 12.67 -7.51
CA ALA A 44 -7.61 11.98 -7.03
C ALA A 44 -6.82 11.40 -8.22
N PHE A 45 -5.49 11.42 -8.12
CA PHE A 45 -4.62 10.84 -9.15
C PHE A 45 -4.17 9.42 -8.79
N ALA A 46 -3.78 9.18 -7.55
CA ALA A 46 -3.30 7.87 -7.10
C ALA A 46 -4.25 7.28 -6.05
N LEU A 47 -4.71 6.08 -6.29
CA LEU A 47 -5.63 5.34 -5.41
C LEU A 47 -5.02 3.99 -5.07
N GLU A 48 -5.43 3.47 -3.92
CA GLU A 48 -5.09 2.13 -3.48
C GLU A 48 -6.32 1.47 -2.87
N PHE A 49 -6.47 0.17 -3.11
CA PHE A 49 -7.45 -0.67 -2.45
C PHE A 49 -6.93 -2.09 -2.24
N ASP A 50 -7.39 -2.67 -1.14
CA ASP A 50 -7.02 -4.02 -0.74
C ASP A 50 -7.88 -5.07 -1.44
N VAL A 51 -7.29 -6.21 -1.80
CA VAL A 51 -8.02 -7.33 -2.40
C VAL A 51 -7.73 -8.65 -1.70
N ARG A 52 -8.81 -9.44 -1.50
CA ARG A 52 -8.78 -10.79 -0.95
C ARG A 52 -9.73 -11.72 -1.68
N LEU A 53 -9.61 -13.01 -1.39
CA LEU A 53 -10.46 -14.06 -1.94
C LEU A 53 -11.52 -14.54 -0.94
N LEU A 54 -12.71 -14.77 -1.46
CA LEU A 54 -13.74 -15.56 -0.78
C LEU A 54 -13.47 -17.07 -0.94
N GLY A 55 -14.27 -17.89 -0.24
CA GLY A 55 -14.18 -19.34 -0.31
C GLY A 55 -14.49 -19.93 -1.67
N ASP A 56 -15.31 -19.28 -2.48
CA ASP A 56 -15.66 -19.65 -3.84
C ASP A 56 -14.69 -19.14 -4.92
N GLY A 57 -13.60 -18.47 -4.51
CA GLY A 57 -12.60 -17.90 -5.42
C GLY A 57 -12.94 -16.52 -5.98
N THR A 58 -14.01 -15.89 -5.51
CA THR A 58 -14.36 -14.51 -5.91
C THR A 58 -13.41 -13.49 -5.26
N TRP A 59 -12.83 -12.60 -6.05
CA TRP A 59 -12.02 -11.49 -5.58
C TRP A 59 -12.91 -10.34 -5.10
N VAL A 60 -12.64 -9.85 -3.88
CA VAL A 60 -13.39 -8.78 -3.22
C VAL A 60 -12.46 -7.68 -2.71
N LEU A 61 -13.01 -6.47 -2.52
CA LEU A 61 -12.32 -5.39 -1.84
C LEU A 61 -12.44 -5.61 -0.33
N HIS A 62 -11.35 -6.03 0.30
CA HIS A 62 -11.31 -6.33 1.73
C HIS A 62 -9.88 -6.37 2.24
N HIS A 63 -9.62 -5.79 3.41
CA HIS A 63 -8.28 -5.76 3.99
C HIS A 63 -7.99 -6.97 4.89
N ASP A 64 -8.89 -7.26 5.84
CA ASP A 64 -8.66 -8.25 6.87
C ASP A 64 -8.89 -9.69 6.38
N PRO A 65 -8.25 -10.71 6.97
CA PRO A 65 -8.55 -12.11 6.68
C PRO A 65 -9.90 -12.55 7.24
N THR A 66 -10.57 -11.71 8.05
CA THR A 66 -11.87 -11.96 8.67
C THR A 66 -12.86 -10.84 8.37
N LEU A 67 -14.15 -11.16 8.49
CA LEU A 67 -15.27 -10.25 8.21
C LEU A 67 -15.51 -9.21 9.32
N ASP A 68 -15.00 -9.46 10.51
CA ASP A 68 -15.45 -8.90 11.80
C ASP A 68 -15.33 -7.39 11.88
N ARG A 69 -14.24 -6.82 11.42
CA ARG A 69 -13.96 -5.39 11.56
C ARG A 69 -14.63 -4.54 10.49
N GLU A 70 -14.70 -5.04 9.27
CA GLU A 70 -15.12 -4.26 8.10
C GLU A 70 -16.61 -4.42 7.79
N THR A 71 -17.20 -5.56 8.18
CA THR A 71 -18.59 -5.88 7.84
C THR A 71 -19.43 -6.26 9.06
N THR A 72 -20.72 -6.53 8.83
CA THR A 72 -21.62 -7.10 9.83
C THR A 72 -21.45 -8.61 10.01
N GLY A 73 -20.59 -9.25 9.20
CA GLY A 73 -20.27 -10.68 9.31
C GLY A 73 -19.25 -10.96 10.40
N LEU A 74 -19.02 -12.24 10.66
CA LEU A 74 -18.05 -12.76 11.62
C LEU A 74 -17.28 -13.93 11.02
N GLY A 75 -16.03 -14.08 11.43
CA GLY A 75 -15.19 -15.21 11.08
C GLY A 75 -14.41 -15.05 9.76
N PRO A 76 -13.75 -16.12 9.30
CA PRO A 76 -12.85 -16.06 8.17
C PRO A 76 -13.53 -15.66 6.86
N LEU A 77 -12.93 -14.75 6.11
CA LEU A 77 -13.41 -14.32 4.79
C LEU A 77 -13.48 -15.51 3.80
N ARG A 78 -12.51 -16.41 3.86
CA ARG A 78 -12.47 -17.64 3.04
C ARG A 78 -13.55 -18.68 3.37
N ALA A 79 -14.36 -18.47 4.42
CA ALA A 79 -15.46 -19.37 4.78
C ALA A 79 -16.80 -19.01 4.12
N VAL A 80 -16.89 -17.89 3.40
CA VAL A 80 -18.12 -17.42 2.76
C VAL A 80 -17.98 -17.38 1.24
N ASP A 81 -19.10 -17.53 0.55
CA ASP A 81 -19.24 -17.34 -0.90
C ASP A 81 -19.72 -15.91 -1.23
N LEU A 82 -19.78 -15.57 -2.51
CA LEU A 82 -20.22 -14.26 -2.99
C LEU A 82 -21.63 -13.90 -2.50
N SER A 83 -22.57 -14.86 -2.50
CA SER A 83 -23.96 -14.61 -2.08
C SER A 83 -24.03 -14.19 -0.61
N ALA A 84 -23.34 -14.95 0.25
CA ALA A 84 -23.26 -14.63 1.68
C ALA A 84 -22.54 -13.31 1.92
N TYR A 85 -21.43 -13.05 1.19
CA TYR A 85 -20.68 -11.80 1.31
C TYR A 85 -21.52 -10.56 0.92
N LYS A 86 -22.24 -10.61 -0.19
CA LYS A 86 -23.11 -9.50 -0.66
C LYS A 86 -24.34 -9.27 0.23
N ALA A 87 -24.73 -10.25 1.03
CA ALA A 87 -25.79 -10.08 2.02
C ALA A 87 -25.32 -9.27 3.25
N LEU A 88 -24.02 -9.17 3.50
CA LEU A 88 -23.43 -8.38 4.58
C LEU A 88 -23.54 -6.87 4.28
N ARG A 89 -23.22 -6.08 5.30
CA ARG A 89 -23.16 -4.62 5.21
C ARG A 89 -21.82 -4.14 5.72
N LEU A 90 -21.23 -3.17 5.01
CA LEU A 90 -20.04 -2.47 5.49
C LEU A 90 -20.40 -1.66 6.74
N ARG A 91 -19.53 -1.73 7.74
CA ARG A 91 -19.68 -0.91 8.96
C ARG A 91 -19.50 0.56 8.60
N GLY A 92 -20.33 1.41 9.18
CA GLY A 92 -20.27 2.85 8.97
C GLY A 92 -21.16 3.39 7.84
N SER A 93 -21.49 2.63 6.78
CA SER A 93 -22.39 3.09 5.72
C SER A 93 -23.62 2.23 5.52
N GLY A 94 -23.55 0.95 5.87
CA GLY A 94 -24.63 0.00 5.59
C GLY A 94 -24.75 -0.40 4.12
N GLU A 95 -23.83 -0.01 3.26
CA GLU A 95 -23.77 -0.48 1.86
C GLU A 95 -23.24 -1.93 1.78
N PRO A 96 -23.58 -2.69 0.74
CA PRO A 96 -23.01 -4.01 0.54
C PRO A 96 -21.52 -3.91 0.23
N PRO A 97 -20.70 -4.87 0.70
CA PRO A 97 -19.27 -4.88 0.38
C PRO A 97 -19.04 -5.10 -1.12
N ALA A 98 -17.93 -4.54 -1.64
CA ALA A 98 -17.59 -4.50 -3.05
C ALA A 98 -16.81 -5.73 -3.50
N THR A 99 -17.02 -6.15 -4.75
CA THR A 99 -16.16 -7.09 -5.46
C THR A 99 -15.09 -6.37 -6.28
N LEU A 100 -13.98 -7.05 -6.57
CA LEU A 100 -12.98 -6.55 -7.51
C LEU A 100 -13.60 -6.30 -8.90
N ALA A 101 -14.51 -7.17 -9.36
CA ALA A 101 -15.17 -7.01 -10.64
C ALA A 101 -15.98 -5.71 -10.74
N GLU A 102 -16.67 -5.29 -9.67
CA GLU A 102 -17.40 -4.02 -9.63
C GLU A 102 -16.45 -2.82 -9.69
N ALA A 103 -15.36 -2.86 -8.92
CA ALA A 103 -14.34 -1.80 -8.94
C ALA A 103 -13.64 -1.70 -10.31
N VAL A 104 -13.30 -2.86 -10.89
CA VAL A 104 -12.70 -2.96 -12.22
C VAL A 104 -13.63 -2.39 -13.28
N ALA A 105 -14.92 -2.74 -13.28
CA ALA A 105 -15.89 -2.23 -14.24
C ALA A 105 -16.00 -0.71 -14.17
N TYR A 106 -16.02 -0.13 -12.97
CA TYR A 106 -16.07 1.33 -12.79
C TYR A 106 -14.79 2.03 -13.28
N LEU A 107 -13.62 1.54 -12.87
CA LEU A 107 -12.33 2.14 -13.22
C LEU A 107 -12.00 1.99 -14.71
N ALA A 108 -12.28 0.81 -15.30
CA ALA A 108 -12.00 0.55 -16.71
C ALA A 108 -12.79 1.48 -17.64
N ALA A 109 -13.94 1.97 -17.20
CA ALA A 109 -14.73 2.96 -17.92
C ALA A 109 -14.30 4.42 -17.69
N SER A 110 -13.35 4.66 -16.79
CA SER A 110 -12.90 6.02 -16.44
C SER A 110 -12.10 6.66 -17.58
N PRO A 111 -12.45 7.89 -18.01
CA PRO A 111 -11.64 8.66 -18.94
C PRO A 111 -10.45 9.38 -18.27
N ARG A 112 -10.34 9.30 -16.95
CA ARG A 112 -9.32 10.01 -16.16
C ARG A 112 -8.00 9.27 -16.16
N ALA A 113 -6.91 10.02 -16.17
CA ALA A 113 -5.59 9.48 -15.90
C ALA A 113 -5.48 9.16 -14.41
N LEU A 114 -5.33 7.87 -14.08
CA LEU A 114 -5.25 7.39 -12.71
C LEU A 114 -4.09 6.41 -12.55
N LYS A 115 -3.47 6.46 -11.38
CA LYS A 115 -2.58 5.41 -10.89
C LYS A 115 -3.35 4.58 -9.88
N VAL A 116 -3.43 3.28 -10.10
CA VAL A 116 -4.22 2.34 -9.28
C VAL A 116 -3.28 1.29 -8.70
N GLN A 117 -3.09 1.30 -7.40
CA GLN A 117 -2.46 0.20 -6.69
C GLN A 117 -3.55 -0.78 -6.25
N VAL A 118 -3.41 -2.03 -6.68
CA VAL A 118 -4.19 -3.16 -6.18
C VAL A 118 -3.33 -3.88 -5.16
N ASP A 119 -3.65 -3.73 -3.88
CA ASP A 119 -2.87 -4.30 -2.79
C ASP A 119 -3.33 -5.72 -2.47
N LEU A 120 -2.51 -6.68 -2.86
CA LEU A 120 -2.80 -8.11 -2.73
C LEU A 120 -2.52 -8.60 -1.32
N LYS A 121 -3.58 -8.84 -0.55
CA LYS A 121 -3.52 -9.23 0.87
C LYS A 121 -3.50 -10.74 1.11
N GLU A 122 -3.61 -11.55 0.06
CA GLU A 122 -3.50 -13.01 0.23
C GLU A 122 -2.07 -13.42 0.54
N GLU A 123 -1.91 -14.25 1.57
CA GLU A 123 -0.59 -14.72 1.97
C GLU A 123 0.00 -15.71 0.97
N VAL A 124 -0.82 -16.60 0.42
CA VAL A 124 -0.40 -17.59 -0.57
C VAL A 124 -1.45 -17.69 -1.66
N LEU A 125 -1.04 -17.61 -2.91
CA LEU A 125 -1.89 -17.86 -4.07
C LEU A 125 -1.61 -19.24 -4.66
N ALA A 126 -2.68 -20.01 -4.93
CA ALA A 126 -2.61 -21.11 -5.85
C ALA A 126 -2.44 -20.61 -7.30
N LEU A 127 -1.94 -21.45 -8.18
CA LEU A 127 -1.73 -21.08 -9.59
C LEU A 127 -3.02 -20.60 -10.27
N GLU A 128 -4.12 -21.30 -10.04
CA GLU A 128 -5.43 -20.98 -10.61
C GLU A 128 -5.94 -19.64 -10.08
N GLU A 129 -5.73 -19.33 -8.80
CA GLU A 129 -6.09 -18.08 -8.17
C GLU A 129 -5.28 -16.92 -8.76
N ALA A 130 -3.98 -17.12 -8.96
CA ALA A 130 -3.10 -16.15 -9.60
C ALA A 130 -3.52 -15.84 -11.05
N LEU A 131 -3.85 -16.89 -11.83
CA LEU A 131 -4.35 -16.71 -13.20
C LEU A 131 -5.73 -16.02 -13.22
N ALA A 132 -6.62 -16.34 -12.29
CA ALA A 132 -7.91 -15.66 -12.16
C ALA A 132 -7.74 -14.18 -11.80
N PHE A 133 -6.81 -13.88 -10.89
CA PHE A 133 -6.47 -12.51 -10.52
C PHE A 133 -5.96 -11.68 -11.71
N LEU A 134 -5.00 -12.22 -12.46
CA LEU A 134 -4.48 -11.54 -13.64
C LEU A 134 -5.58 -11.25 -14.68
N ARG A 135 -6.45 -12.24 -14.95
CA ARG A 135 -7.61 -12.03 -15.84
C ARG A 135 -8.57 -10.95 -15.33
N ALA A 136 -8.81 -10.90 -14.02
CA ALA A 136 -9.67 -9.88 -13.42
C ALA A 136 -9.12 -8.46 -13.61
N LEU A 137 -7.80 -8.30 -13.71
CA LEU A 137 -7.14 -7.00 -13.92
C LEU A 137 -7.02 -6.58 -15.39
N GLU A 138 -7.24 -7.48 -16.35
CA GLU A 138 -7.08 -7.17 -17.78
C GLU A 138 -7.86 -5.93 -18.23
N PRO A 139 -9.13 -5.69 -17.84
CA PRO A 139 -9.87 -4.50 -18.26
C PRO A 139 -9.25 -3.18 -17.76
N LEU A 140 -8.65 -3.20 -16.55
CA LEU A 140 -7.94 -2.03 -16.03
C LEU A 140 -6.68 -1.75 -16.85
N ARG A 141 -5.93 -2.78 -17.16
CA ARG A 141 -4.65 -2.68 -17.89
C ARG A 141 -4.86 -2.36 -19.37
N ALA A 142 -6.02 -2.68 -19.92
CA ALA A 142 -6.40 -2.32 -21.28
C ALA A 142 -6.78 -0.83 -21.43
N ASN A 143 -7.12 -0.13 -20.34
CA ASN A 143 -7.40 1.30 -20.39
C ASN A 143 -6.09 2.11 -20.38
N PRO A 144 -5.73 2.81 -21.46
CA PRO A 144 -4.47 3.55 -21.56
C PRO A 144 -4.33 4.71 -20.57
N ASN A 145 -5.44 5.14 -19.96
CA ASN A 145 -5.42 6.19 -18.94
C ASN A 145 -5.08 5.65 -17.54
N LEU A 146 -5.04 4.33 -17.37
CA LEU A 146 -4.76 3.72 -16.08
C LEU A 146 -3.33 3.15 -16.01
N ARG A 147 -2.60 3.51 -14.97
CA ARG A 147 -1.38 2.81 -14.58
C ARG A 147 -1.71 1.91 -13.41
N VAL A 148 -1.73 0.60 -13.65
CA VAL A 148 -2.08 -0.40 -12.64
C VAL A 148 -0.82 -1.04 -12.10
N VAL A 149 -0.66 -1.06 -10.76
CA VAL A 149 0.47 -1.67 -10.06
C VAL A 149 -0.10 -2.64 -9.02
N VAL A 150 0.40 -3.86 -8.98
CA VAL A 150 0.05 -4.82 -7.93
C VAL A 150 1.07 -4.75 -6.81
N GLY A 151 0.63 -4.31 -5.62
CA GLY A 151 1.43 -4.28 -4.41
C GLY A 151 1.24 -5.53 -3.57
N SER A 152 2.25 -5.95 -2.83
CA SER A 152 2.11 -6.99 -1.79
C SER A 152 3.30 -7.01 -0.84
N LEU A 153 3.04 -7.44 0.40
CA LEU A 153 4.04 -7.86 1.38
C LEU A 153 4.61 -9.25 1.04
N ALA A 154 3.82 -10.08 0.35
CA ALA A 154 4.17 -11.46 -0.02
C ALA A 154 4.95 -11.47 -1.35
N ASP A 155 6.27 -11.30 -1.28
CA ASP A 155 7.15 -11.28 -2.45
C ASP A 155 7.05 -12.55 -3.32
N TRP A 156 6.76 -13.70 -2.71
CA TRP A 156 6.54 -14.96 -3.45
C TRP A 156 5.31 -14.90 -4.36
N ASN A 157 4.24 -14.19 -3.96
CA ASN A 157 3.10 -13.94 -4.83
C ASN A 157 3.47 -13.00 -5.97
N LEU A 158 4.24 -11.93 -5.72
CA LEU A 158 4.75 -11.04 -6.77
C LEU A 158 5.61 -11.80 -7.77
N ARG A 159 6.49 -12.69 -7.30
CA ARG A 159 7.30 -13.56 -8.17
C ARG A 159 6.44 -14.52 -9.00
N LEU A 160 5.39 -15.09 -8.43
CA LEU A 160 4.44 -15.94 -9.16
C LEU A 160 3.74 -15.15 -10.25
N LEU A 161 3.13 -14.01 -9.90
CA LEU A 161 2.41 -13.15 -10.84
C LEU A 161 3.33 -12.66 -11.98
N LYS A 162 4.56 -12.25 -11.66
CA LYS A 162 5.52 -11.77 -12.65
C LYS A 162 6.02 -12.88 -13.60
N ARG A 163 6.07 -14.13 -13.13
CA ARG A 163 6.36 -15.30 -13.99
C ARG A 163 5.21 -15.60 -14.95
N LEU A 164 3.98 -15.43 -14.52
CA LEU A 164 2.79 -15.65 -15.34
C LEU A 164 2.54 -14.51 -16.33
N ASP A 165 2.87 -13.29 -15.92
CA ASP A 165 2.75 -12.08 -16.74
C ASP A 165 3.97 -11.17 -16.53
N PRO A 166 5.02 -11.29 -17.37
CA PRO A 166 6.22 -10.47 -17.25
C PRO A 166 5.99 -8.96 -17.45
N ALA A 167 4.87 -8.57 -18.08
CA ALA A 167 4.52 -7.17 -18.31
C ALA A 167 3.75 -6.53 -17.13
N LEU A 168 3.38 -7.32 -16.11
CA LEU A 168 2.69 -6.80 -14.95
C LEU A 168 3.59 -5.82 -14.18
N ALA A 169 3.11 -4.61 -13.92
CA ALA A 169 3.76 -3.69 -13.00
C ALA A 169 3.52 -4.16 -11.55
N ILE A 170 4.58 -4.27 -10.78
CA ILE A 170 4.52 -4.71 -9.38
C ILE A 170 5.23 -3.73 -8.45
N GLY A 171 4.78 -3.70 -7.21
CA GLY A 171 5.37 -2.94 -6.11
C GLY A 171 5.71 -3.85 -4.93
N LEU A 172 6.88 -3.67 -4.36
CA LEU A 172 7.37 -4.47 -3.24
C LEU A 172 7.21 -3.73 -1.92
N ASP A 173 6.61 -4.38 -0.94
CA ASP A 173 6.66 -3.97 0.46
C ASP A 173 7.56 -4.93 1.24
N PRO A 174 8.73 -4.49 1.72
CA PRO A 174 9.66 -5.35 2.44
C PRO A 174 9.30 -5.59 3.90
N ALA A 175 8.18 -5.06 4.41
CA ALA A 175 7.88 -5.04 5.85
C ALA A 175 7.70 -6.43 6.49
N TYR A 176 7.54 -7.50 5.71
CA TYR A 176 7.63 -8.86 6.25
C TYR A 176 9.04 -9.23 6.72
N TYR A 177 10.06 -8.63 6.15
CA TYR A 177 11.46 -9.00 6.37
C TYR A 177 12.25 -7.95 7.12
N LEU A 178 11.95 -6.68 6.87
CA LEU A 178 12.71 -5.56 7.36
C LEU A 178 11.78 -4.41 7.74
N ASP A 179 11.62 -4.18 9.03
CA ASP A 179 10.75 -3.15 9.55
C ASP A 179 11.11 -2.74 10.99
N ALA A 180 10.67 -1.56 11.42
CA ALA A 180 10.77 -1.13 12.79
C ALA A 180 9.69 -1.77 13.68
N PRO A 181 9.93 -1.95 14.99
CA PRO A 181 8.91 -2.41 15.92
C PRO A 181 7.78 -1.38 16.02
N VAL A 182 6.54 -1.88 16.05
CA VAL A 182 5.35 -1.04 16.22
C VAL A 182 4.49 -1.63 17.32
N GLY A 183 4.60 -1.07 18.52
CA GLY A 183 3.79 -1.48 19.65
C GLY A 183 3.83 -2.98 19.93
N THR A 184 2.67 -3.53 20.30
CA THR A 184 2.47 -4.95 20.61
C THR A 184 2.01 -5.77 19.41
N TRP A 185 2.13 -5.24 18.21
CA TRP A 185 1.62 -5.90 17.01
C TRP A 185 2.32 -7.24 16.77
N SER A 186 1.52 -8.31 16.77
CA SER A 186 2.01 -9.66 16.48
C SER A 186 2.39 -9.74 15.01
N ARG A 187 3.64 -10.08 14.76
CA ARG A 187 4.20 -10.14 13.42
C ARG A 187 4.23 -11.56 12.91
N LEU A 188 4.13 -11.70 11.60
CA LEU A 188 4.26 -13.00 10.98
C LEU A 188 5.63 -13.62 11.30
N PRO A 189 5.70 -14.95 11.47
CA PRO A 189 6.95 -15.66 11.77
C PRO A 189 8.10 -15.35 10.80
N VAL A 190 7.77 -14.98 9.57
CA VAL A 190 8.72 -14.63 8.51
C VAL A 190 9.63 -13.47 8.91
N ARG A 191 9.14 -12.53 9.71
CA ARG A 191 9.94 -11.39 10.18
C ARG A 191 10.96 -11.74 11.22
N VAL A 192 10.64 -12.66 12.08
CA VAL A 192 11.56 -13.17 13.09
C VAL A 192 12.82 -13.74 12.43
N ASN A 193 12.67 -14.28 11.23
CA ASN A 193 13.79 -14.83 10.46
C ASN A 193 14.67 -13.74 9.80
N ALA A 194 14.28 -12.48 9.89
CA ALA A 194 15.10 -11.40 9.37
C ALA A 194 16.35 -11.14 10.19
N TYR A 195 16.55 -11.83 11.28
CA TYR A 195 17.73 -11.69 12.16
C TYR A 195 18.03 -10.22 12.46
N GLY A 196 16.99 -9.56 12.77
CA GLY A 196 17.03 -8.47 13.43
C GLY A 196 17.57 -7.15 13.28
N TYR A 197 17.04 -6.43 12.41
CA TYR A 197 16.95 -5.02 12.63
C TYR A 197 15.90 -4.78 13.70
N LEU A 198 16.08 -4.67 14.90
CA LEU A 198 15.13 -4.46 16.00
C LEU A 198 14.08 -5.58 16.20
N ASP A 199 14.35 -6.79 15.76
CA ASP A 199 13.53 -7.91 16.16
C ASP A 199 13.98 -8.42 17.56
N ASP A 200 13.13 -9.22 18.17
CA ASP A 200 13.35 -9.84 19.46
C ASP A 200 14.06 -11.20 19.37
N HIS A 201 14.55 -11.57 18.19
CA HIS A 201 15.30 -12.80 18.02
C HIS A 201 16.60 -12.75 18.84
N PRO A 202 16.97 -13.83 19.56
CA PRO A 202 18.16 -13.83 20.40
C PRO A 202 19.46 -13.43 19.70
N LEU A 203 19.58 -13.69 18.39
CA LEU A 203 20.71 -13.27 17.58
C LEU A 203 20.63 -11.79 17.16
N GLY A 204 19.48 -11.16 17.21
CA GLY A 204 19.29 -9.74 16.92
C GLY A 204 20.05 -8.82 17.86
N PHE A 205 20.28 -9.26 19.10
CA PHE A 205 21.11 -8.54 20.08
C PHE A 205 22.61 -8.66 19.80
N ARG A 206 23.01 -9.59 18.98
CA ARG A 206 24.41 -9.86 18.64
C ARG A 206 24.67 -9.49 17.19
N ARG A 207 24.57 -8.21 16.88
CA ARG A 207 24.90 -7.74 15.55
C ARG A 207 26.39 -7.94 15.29
N PHE A 208 26.69 -8.77 14.30
CA PHE A 208 28.06 -9.06 13.91
C PHE A 208 28.65 -7.99 13.00
N MET A 209 27.83 -7.04 12.55
CA MET A 209 28.24 -5.94 11.67
C MET A 209 27.59 -4.62 12.13
N PRO A 210 28.13 -3.47 11.74
CA PRO A 210 27.50 -2.17 11.97
C PRO A 210 26.08 -2.13 11.39
N VAL A 211 25.18 -1.39 12.05
CA VAL A 211 23.75 -1.30 11.64
C VAL A 211 23.60 -0.91 10.19
N ARG A 212 24.34 0.09 9.74
CA ARG A 212 24.30 0.54 8.33
C ARG A 212 24.66 -0.58 7.36
N ALA A 213 25.75 -1.30 7.60
CA ALA A 213 26.16 -2.41 6.74
C ALA A 213 25.13 -3.54 6.73
N TYR A 214 24.50 -3.79 7.87
CA TYR A 214 23.40 -4.76 7.97
C TYR A 214 22.19 -4.33 7.13
N LEU A 215 21.80 -3.06 7.21
CA LEU A 215 20.66 -2.53 6.44
C LEU A 215 20.94 -2.52 4.93
N GLU A 216 22.17 -2.16 4.52
CA GLU A 216 22.62 -2.22 3.12
C GLU A 216 22.53 -3.65 2.59
N ASP A 217 23.17 -4.61 3.26
CA ASP A 217 23.15 -6.03 2.86
C ASP A 217 21.72 -6.59 2.81
N ARG A 218 20.94 -6.32 3.83
CA ARG A 218 19.59 -6.86 3.96
C ARG A 218 18.63 -6.28 2.92
N LEU A 219 18.64 -4.98 2.75
CA LEU A 219 17.77 -4.32 1.76
C LEU A 219 18.17 -4.71 0.34
N GLU A 220 19.47 -4.76 0.02
CA GLU A 220 19.92 -5.23 -1.29
C GLU A 220 19.47 -6.66 -1.58
N ALA A 221 19.65 -7.59 -0.62
CA ALA A 221 19.22 -8.96 -0.77
C ALA A 221 17.72 -9.09 -1.05
N LEU A 222 16.90 -8.31 -0.34
CA LEU A 222 15.45 -8.30 -0.52
C LEU A 222 15.06 -7.72 -1.90
N LEU A 223 15.61 -6.56 -2.27
CA LEU A 223 15.31 -5.91 -3.54
C LEU A 223 15.69 -6.80 -4.73
N ARG A 224 16.86 -7.47 -4.67
CA ARG A 224 17.33 -8.37 -5.73
C ARG A 224 16.61 -9.72 -5.78
N SER A 225 15.91 -10.12 -4.72
CA SER A 225 15.15 -11.38 -4.68
C SER A 225 13.86 -11.34 -5.49
N VAL A 226 13.34 -10.16 -5.75
CA VAL A 226 12.11 -9.93 -6.52
C VAL A 226 12.47 -9.57 -7.96
N PRO A 227 11.71 -10.03 -8.99
CA PRO A 227 11.88 -9.56 -10.36
C PRO A 227 11.79 -8.02 -10.44
N PRO A 228 12.26 -7.38 -11.52
CA PRO A 228 12.17 -5.94 -11.66
C PRO A 228 10.78 -5.42 -11.29
N PHE A 229 10.74 -4.50 -10.34
CA PHE A 229 9.53 -3.88 -9.80
C PHE A 229 9.63 -2.36 -9.95
N GLU A 230 8.48 -1.69 -9.95
CA GLU A 230 8.39 -0.26 -10.26
C GLU A 230 8.24 0.61 -9.02
N GLU A 231 7.74 0.04 -7.92
CA GLU A 231 7.46 0.77 -6.69
C GLU A 231 7.97 0.04 -5.47
N LEU A 232 8.51 0.81 -4.54
CA LEU A 232 8.92 0.36 -3.22
C LEU A 232 8.03 1.04 -2.18
N TYR A 233 7.39 0.24 -1.34
CA TYR A 233 6.53 0.72 -0.25
C TYR A 233 7.26 0.59 1.07
N LEU A 234 7.52 1.71 1.74
CA LEU A 234 8.22 1.73 3.03
C LEU A 234 7.29 2.22 4.14
N ARG A 235 7.32 1.54 5.26
CA ARG A 235 6.65 2.07 6.44
C ARG A 235 7.36 3.30 6.97
N LYS A 236 6.58 4.30 7.38
CA LYS A 236 7.11 5.55 7.93
C LYS A 236 8.02 5.34 9.14
N GLU A 237 7.67 4.38 10.01
CA GLU A 237 8.46 4.06 11.21
C GLU A 237 9.80 3.41 10.86
N PHE A 238 9.81 2.54 9.84
CA PHE A 238 11.05 1.96 9.33
C PHE A 238 11.96 3.05 8.73
N LEU A 239 11.40 3.93 7.90
CA LEU A 239 12.15 5.04 7.31
C LEU A 239 12.79 5.91 8.40
N LEU A 240 12.00 6.34 9.37
CA LEU A 240 12.48 7.21 10.45
C LEU A 240 13.59 6.54 11.28
N GLN A 241 13.41 5.26 11.61
CA GLN A 241 14.39 4.49 12.36
C GLN A 241 15.70 4.31 11.56
N ALA A 242 15.60 4.00 10.27
CA ALA A 242 16.76 3.82 9.41
C ALA A 242 17.58 5.11 9.28
N LEU A 243 16.90 6.25 9.12
CA LEU A 243 17.55 7.56 9.09
C LEU A 243 18.24 7.88 10.42
N GLY A 244 17.60 7.59 11.55
CA GLY A 244 18.20 7.72 12.88
C GLY A 244 19.44 6.87 13.07
N ASP A 245 19.53 5.73 12.41
CA ASP A 245 20.69 4.83 12.39
C ASP A 245 21.73 5.20 11.31
N GLY A 246 21.54 6.34 10.62
CA GLY A 246 22.48 6.84 9.60
C GLY A 246 22.39 6.16 8.24
N PHE A 247 21.23 5.54 7.92
CA PHE A 247 20.99 4.87 6.66
C PHE A 247 19.79 5.48 5.93
N ASP A 248 20.00 5.94 4.70
CA ASP A 248 18.92 6.39 3.81
C ASP A 248 18.47 5.23 2.91
N PRO A 249 17.34 4.58 3.20
CA PRO A 249 16.87 3.44 2.42
C PRO A 249 16.36 3.83 1.03
N VAL A 250 15.92 5.08 0.84
CA VAL A 250 15.43 5.59 -0.45
C VAL A 250 16.59 5.82 -1.40
N ALA A 251 17.61 6.55 -0.97
CA ALA A 251 18.81 6.77 -1.77
C ALA A 251 19.50 5.44 -2.10
N PHE A 252 19.58 4.53 -1.12
CA PHE A 252 20.17 3.22 -1.34
C PHE A 252 19.38 2.40 -2.37
N ALA A 253 18.06 2.29 -2.24
CA ALA A 253 17.22 1.54 -3.18
C ALA A 253 17.34 2.09 -4.61
N ARG A 254 17.35 3.42 -4.76
CA ARG A 254 17.55 4.08 -6.07
C ARG A 254 18.93 3.88 -6.66
N SER A 255 19.95 3.67 -5.83
CA SER A 255 21.28 3.30 -6.32
C SER A 255 21.33 1.90 -6.96
N LEU A 256 20.40 1.03 -6.58
CA LEU A 256 20.26 -0.33 -7.13
C LEU A 256 19.33 -0.39 -8.34
N TRP A 257 18.26 0.44 -8.34
CA TRP A 257 17.23 0.45 -9.38
C TRP A 257 16.93 1.88 -9.81
N ASP A 258 17.38 2.24 -11.02
CA ASP A 258 17.08 3.55 -11.60
C ASP A 258 15.57 3.68 -11.91
N GLY A 259 15.02 4.87 -11.65
CA GLY A 259 13.61 5.16 -11.88
C GLY A 259 12.62 4.55 -10.88
N LEU A 260 13.12 3.95 -9.78
CA LEU A 260 12.27 3.38 -8.74
C LEU A 260 11.44 4.46 -8.05
N LEU A 261 10.11 4.29 -8.05
CA LEU A 261 9.20 5.12 -7.27
C LEU A 261 9.15 4.63 -5.82
N VAL A 262 9.27 5.55 -4.88
CA VAL A 262 9.20 5.23 -3.45
C VAL A 262 8.00 5.89 -2.82
N ASP A 263 7.19 5.06 -2.19
CA ASP A 263 6.00 5.43 -1.43
C ASP A 263 6.21 5.16 0.06
N VAL A 264 5.71 6.03 0.90
CA VAL A 264 5.74 5.83 2.35
C VAL A 264 4.33 5.75 2.91
N TRP A 265 4.07 4.72 3.72
CA TRP A 265 2.76 4.38 4.26
C TRP A 265 2.76 4.16 5.77
N THR A 266 1.67 4.26 6.48
CA THR A 266 0.53 5.11 6.22
C THR A 266 0.74 6.38 7.02
N LEU A 267 0.69 7.54 6.38
CA LEU A 267 0.82 8.81 7.09
C LEU A 267 -0.57 9.29 7.51
N ASP A 268 -0.85 9.27 8.80
CA ASP A 268 -2.06 9.88 9.35
C ASP A 268 -1.73 11.24 9.96
N PRO A 269 -2.30 12.33 9.43
CA PRO A 269 -2.03 13.69 9.94
C PRO A 269 -2.55 13.95 11.36
N GLU A 270 -3.35 13.04 11.92
CA GLU A 270 -3.83 13.14 13.31
C GLU A 270 -2.98 12.36 14.30
N GLU A 271 -2.03 11.56 13.82
CA GLU A 271 -1.03 10.93 14.68
C GLU A 271 0.01 11.96 15.15
N GLY A 272 0.51 11.78 16.36
CA GLY A 272 1.60 12.61 16.88
C GLY A 272 2.88 12.47 16.05
N GLY A 273 3.67 13.57 15.93
CA GLY A 273 4.96 13.54 15.24
C GLY A 273 4.87 13.73 13.72
N LEU A 274 3.76 14.23 13.19
CA LEU A 274 3.61 14.50 11.75
C LEU A 274 4.77 15.33 11.19
N GLU A 275 5.21 16.38 11.89
CA GLU A 275 6.31 17.26 11.44
C GLU A 275 7.61 16.47 11.23
N VAL A 276 7.94 15.58 12.18
CA VAL A 276 9.14 14.74 12.09
C VAL A 276 9.09 13.81 10.87
N TYR A 277 7.92 13.23 10.60
CA TYR A 277 7.74 12.42 9.39
C TYR A 277 7.86 13.25 8.12
N LEU A 278 7.24 14.43 8.06
CA LEU A 278 7.32 15.30 6.88
C LEU A 278 8.75 15.78 6.60
N GLU A 279 9.52 16.10 7.64
CA GLU A 279 10.95 16.43 7.51
C GLU A 279 11.74 15.24 6.96
N ALA A 280 11.55 14.04 7.49
CA ALA A 280 12.20 12.83 7.01
C ALA A 280 11.85 12.53 5.54
N LEU A 281 10.56 12.63 5.17
CA LEU A 281 10.09 12.43 3.79
C LEU A 281 10.70 13.46 2.82
N ALA A 282 10.78 14.72 3.24
CA ALA A 282 11.42 15.79 2.48
C ALA A 282 12.92 15.54 2.29
N GLN A 283 13.61 15.09 3.35
CA GLN A 283 15.04 14.81 3.36
C GLN A 283 15.41 13.73 2.33
N VAL A 284 14.69 12.59 2.32
CA VAL A 284 14.99 11.46 1.43
C VAL A 284 14.38 11.62 0.04
N GLY A 285 13.43 12.54 -0.11
CA GLY A 285 12.81 12.84 -1.39
C GLY A 285 11.94 11.71 -1.92
N VAL A 286 10.94 11.27 -1.16
CA VAL A 286 9.93 10.30 -1.60
C VAL A 286 9.09 10.84 -2.76
N ASP A 287 8.50 9.94 -3.55
CA ASP A 287 7.66 10.32 -4.69
C ASP A 287 6.19 10.37 -4.31
N GLN A 288 5.78 9.58 -3.31
CA GLN A 288 4.40 9.35 -2.97
C GLN A 288 4.23 9.11 -1.47
N ILE A 289 3.08 9.49 -0.96
CA ILE A 289 2.63 9.24 0.41
C ILE A 289 1.27 8.55 0.36
N THR A 290 1.17 7.39 0.99
CA THR A 290 -0.11 6.71 1.26
C THR A 290 -0.73 7.29 2.51
N CYS A 291 -1.98 7.77 2.43
CA CYS A 291 -2.63 8.52 3.49
C CYS A 291 -4.13 8.20 3.60
N ASP A 292 -4.65 8.04 4.82
CA ASP A 292 -6.09 7.85 5.09
C ASP A 292 -6.88 9.17 5.00
N ARG A 293 -6.19 10.31 5.18
CA ARG A 293 -6.82 11.64 5.27
C ARG A 293 -6.12 12.67 4.37
N PRO A 294 -6.07 12.44 3.05
CA PRO A 294 -5.37 13.32 2.12
C PRO A 294 -5.86 14.77 2.16
N LEU A 295 -7.18 14.99 2.34
CA LEU A 295 -7.76 16.32 2.51
C LEU A 295 -7.15 17.06 3.71
N ARG A 296 -6.99 16.37 4.84
CA ARG A 296 -6.42 16.94 6.06
C ARG A 296 -4.92 17.18 5.90
N LEU A 297 -4.20 16.21 5.34
CA LEU A 297 -2.77 16.34 5.11
C LEU A 297 -2.44 17.53 4.21
N ALA A 298 -3.16 17.69 3.10
CA ALA A 298 -2.95 18.82 2.19
C ALA A 298 -3.27 20.18 2.83
N ALA A 299 -4.22 20.22 3.77
CA ALA A 299 -4.52 21.45 4.51
C ALA A 299 -3.42 21.84 5.52
N LEU A 300 -2.68 20.85 6.05
CA LEU A 300 -1.56 21.06 6.98
C LEU A 300 -0.24 21.33 6.28
N VAL A 301 -0.11 20.96 5.00
CA VAL A 301 1.08 21.17 4.17
C VAL A 301 0.69 22.11 3.00
N PRO A 302 0.52 23.41 3.26
CA PRO A 302 0.10 24.33 2.22
C PRO A 302 1.20 24.48 1.15
N PRO A 303 0.82 24.77 -0.11
CA PRO A 303 1.78 25.04 -1.16
C PRO A 303 2.67 26.25 -0.80
N PRO A 304 3.94 26.27 -1.22
CA PRO A 304 4.84 27.37 -0.96
C PRO A 304 4.26 28.68 -1.50
N GLY A 305 4.11 29.69 -0.63
CA GLY A 305 3.57 31.01 -0.97
C GLY A 305 2.08 31.22 -0.68
N GLY A 306 1.39 30.25 -0.08
CA GLY A 306 0.06 30.46 0.49
C GLY A 306 0.14 31.32 1.78
N PRO A 307 -0.85 32.18 2.07
CA PRO A 307 -0.85 32.93 3.32
C PRO A 307 -0.84 31.96 4.50
N ALA A 308 0.11 32.15 5.42
CA ALA A 308 0.09 31.51 6.72
C ALA A 308 -1.22 31.94 7.41
N GLY A 309 -2.12 31.00 7.63
CA GLY A 309 -3.40 31.22 8.29
C GLY A 309 -3.27 31.37 9.78
#